data_07eb673eb9acfd62b46e3bf935563a11
#
_entry.id   07eb673eb9acfd62b46e3bf935563a11
#
_cell.length_a   1.000
_cell.length_b   1.000
_cell.length_c   1.000
_cell.angle_alpha   90.00
_cell.angle_beta   90.00
_cell.angle_gamma   90.00
#
_symmetry.space_group_name_H-M   'P 1'
#
loop_
_entity.id
_entity.type
_entity.pdbx_description
1 polymer ?
#
loop_
_entity_poly.entity_id
_entity_poly.type
_entity_poly.pdbx_seq_one_letter_code
_entity_poly.pdbx_strand_id
1 'polypeptide(L)'
;DAEIDKERGVIVEEWRLGRGADERIFDAQLPIIYHGSRYAARNTIGDPEIIKTFPYDTIRRFYRDWYRPDLMAVVAVGDFDKAAVEAAIRERFAGIPRPAAPRPA
;
A
#
# COMPACT_ATOMS: atom_id res chain seq x y z
N ASP A 1 5.26 -6.95 -15.83
CA ASP A 1 5.17 -8.18 -15.03
C ASP A 1 6.49 -8.51 -14.34
N ALA A 2 7.64 -8.37 -15.03
CA ALA A 2 8.95 -8.69 -14.46
C ALA A 2 9.25 -7.96 -13.13
N GLU A 3 8.90 -6.69 -13.00
CA GLU A 3 9.07 -5.95 -11.75
C GLU A 3 8.16 -6.48 -10.62
N ILE A 4 6.95 -6.91 -10.96
CA ILE A 4 6.05 -7.52 -9.97
C ILE A 4 6.63 -8.84 -9.48
N ASP A 5 7.17 -9.67 -10.37
CA ASP A 5 7.78 -10.96 -10.00
C ASP A 5 9.04 -10.78 -9.14
N LYS A 6 9.86 -9.79 -9.48
CA LYS A 6 11.01 -9.40 -8.67
C LYS A 6 10.59 -8.99 -7.26
N GLU A 7 9.59 -8.12 -7.16
CA GLU A 7 9.09 -7.59 -5.88
C GLU A 7 8.43 -8.67 -5.01
N ARG A 8 7.76 -9.65 -5.61
CA ARG A 8 7.25 -10.83 -4.88
C ARG A 8 8.35 -11.53 -4.10
N GLY A 9 9.50 -11.73 -4.72
CA GLY A 9 10.66 -12.35 -4.08
C GLY A 9 11.17 -11.55 -2.89
N VAL A 10 11.23 -10.22 -3.04
CA VAL A 10 11.65 -9.29 -1.98
C VAL A 10 10.70 -9.38 -0.77
N ILE A 11 9.39 -9.27 -1.00
CA ILE A 11 8.39 -9.29 0.08
C ILE A 11 8.35 -10.66 0.78
N VAL A 12 8.45 -11.76 0.05
CA VAL A 12 8.50 -13.12 0.63
C VAL A 12 9.76 -13.30 1.48
N GLU A 13 10.89 -12.73 1.07
CA GLU A 13 12.12 -12.78 1.84
C GLU A 13 12.04 -11.90 3.10
N GLU A 14 11.44 -10.71 3.01
CA GLU A 14 11.14 -9.86 4.15
C GLU A 14 10.26 -10.58 5.18
N TRP A 15 9.19 -11.24 4.71
CA TRP A 15 8.36 -12.07 5.56
C TRP A 15 9.15 -13.17 6.25
N ARG A 16 10.02 -13.87 5.51
CA ARG A 16 10.86 -14.94 6.04
C ARG A 16 11.82 -14.44 7.12
N LEU A 17 12.47 -13.30 6.90
CA LEU A 17 13.40 -12.69 7.84
C LEU A 17 12.71 -12.20 9.12
N GLY A 18 11.46 -11.75 9.02
CA GLY A 18 10.66 -11.32 10.15
C GLY A 18 10.20 -12.43 11.09
N ARG A 19 10.35 -13.73 10.75
CA ARG A 19 9.79 -14.88 11.50
C ARG A 19 10.52 -15.22 12.81
N GLY A 20 10.84 -14.20 13.62
CA GLY A 20 11.36 -14.35 14.97
C GLY A 20 10.33 -14.88 15.98
N ALA A 21 10.72 -14.99 17.25
CA ALA A 21 9.83 -15.43 18.33
C ALA A 21 8.65 -14.46 18.51
N ASP A 22 8.93 -13.16 18.50
CA ASP A 22 7.93 -12.10 18.70
C ASP A 22 6.87 -12.11 17.60
N GLU A 23 7.27 -12.27 16.36
CA GLU A 23 6.33 -12.34 15.24
C GLU A 23 5.41 -13.57 15.33
N ARG A 24 5.93 -14.73 15.73
CA ARG A 24 5.09 -15.92 15.94
C ARG A 24 4.07 -15.73 17.07
N ILE A 25 4.46 -15.03 18.12
CA ILE A 25 3.56 -14.67 19.23
C ILE A 25 2.50 -13.68 18.72
N PHE A 26 2.91 -12.66 18.01
CA PHE A 26 2.02 -11.67 17.42
C PHE A 26 1.00 -12.31 16.47
N ASP A 27 1.42 -13.17 15.56
CA ASP A 27 0.54 -13.90 14.64
C ASP A 27 -0.51 -14.74 15.38
N ALA A 28 -0.13 -15.36 16.49
CA ALA A 28 -1.07 -16.12 17.32
C ALA A 28 -2.07 -15.23 18.08
N GLN A 29 -1.66 -14.03 18.46
CA GLN A 29 -2.50 -13.08 19.20
C GLN A 29 -3.40 -12.22 18.29
N LEU A 30 -2.94 -11.93 17.06
CA LEU A 30 -3.61 -11.04 16.12
C LEU A 30 -5.10 -11.35 15.92
N PRO A 31 -5.52 -12.59 15.63
CA PRO A 31 -6.93 -12.94 15.44
C PRO A 31 -7.76 -12.82 16.72
N ILE A 32 -7.14 -12.87 17.88
CA ILE A 32 -7.80 -12.72 19.18
C ILE A 32 -8.01 -11.24 19.48
N ILE A 33 -6.95 -10.43 19.39
CA ILE A 33 -6.97 -8.99 19.70
C ILE A 33 -7.91 -8.25 18.74
N TYR A 34 -7.87 -8.60 17.46
CA TYR A 34 -8.65 -7.96 16.41
C TYR A 34 -9.88 -8.78 15.99
N HIS A 35 -10.41 -9.61 16.91
CA HIS A 35 -11.59 -10.44 16.63
C HIS A 35 -12.77 -9.60 16.10
N GLY A 36 -13.40 -10.08 15.02
CA GLY A 36 -14.50 -9.37 14.36
C GLY A 36 -14.08 -8.22 13.44
N SER A 37 -12.80 -7.88 13.40
CA SER A 37 -12.24 -6.84 12.53
C SER A 37 -11.52 -7.45 11.31
N ARG A 38 -11.49 -6.70 10.22
CA ARG A 38 -10.67 -7.07 9.04
C ARG A 38 -9.17 -7.13 9.35
N TYR A 39 -8.70 -6.42 10.36
CA TYR A 39 -7.30 -6.45 10.79
C TYR A 39 -6.87 -7.85 11.26
N ALA A 40 -7.78 -8.66 11.79
CA ALA A 40 -7.50 -10.03 12.20
C ALA A 40 -6.98 -10.93 11.04
N ALA A 41 -7.37 -10.62 9.80
CA ALA A 41 -7.02 -11.40 8.61
C ALA A 41 -6.12 -10.61 7.64
N ARG A 42 -5.63 -9.42 8.03
CA ARG A 42 -4.90 -8.51 7.14
C ARG A 42 -3.66 -7.95 7.81
N ASN A 43 -2.73 -8.84 8.18
CA ASN A 43 -1.40 -8.43 8.58
C ASN A 43 -0.74 -7.65 7.44
N THR A 44 -0.01 -6.60 7.78
CA THR A 44 0.58 -5.63 6.83
C THR A 44 1.49 -6.30 5.81
N ILE A 45 2.28 -7.28 6.24
CA ILE A 45 3.19 -8.01 5.33
C ILE A 45 2.43 -8.87 4.32
N GLY A 46 1.19 -9.26 4.61
CA GLY A 46 0.37 -10.11 3.76
C GLY A 46 0.59 -11.60 3.95
N ASP A 47 -0.10 -12.38 3.12
CA ASP A 47 0.01 -13.84 3.08
C ASP A 47 1.01 -14.25 2.00
N PRO A 48 2.09 -14.98 2.33
CA PRO A 48 3.12 -15.34 1.37
C PRO A 48 2.61 -16.21 0.22
N GLU A 49 1.59 -17.05 0.44
CA GLU A 49 1.02 -17.87 -0.64
C GLU A 49 0.21 -17.01 -1.62
N ILE A 50 -0.50 -16.02 -1.11
CA ILE A 50 -1.19 -15.03 -1.95
C ILE A 50 -0.17 -14.19 -2.71
N ILE A 51 0.89 -13.69 -2.03
CA ILE A 51 1.93 -12.88 -2.64
C ILE A 51 2.59 -13.59 -3.82
N LYS A 52 2.88 -14.88 -3.68
CA LYS A 52 3.49 -15.69 -4.75
C LYS A 52 2.58 -15.90 -5.96
N THR A 53 1.27 -15.93 -5.75
CA THR A 53 0.34 -16.50 -6.75
C THR A 53 -0.70 -15.52 -7.30
N PHE A 54 -0.92 -14.33 -6.69
CA PHE A 54 -1.96 -13.42 -7.19
C PHE A 54 -1.70 -13.01 -8.66
N PRO A 55 -2.75 -12.88 -9.50
CA PRO A 55 -2.62 -12.42 -10.88
C PRO A 55 -2.09 -10.99 -10.95
N TYR A 56 -1.24 -10.67 -11.93
CA TYR A 56 -0.68 -9.31 -12.11
C TYR A 56 -1.74 -8.22 -12.17
N ASP A 57 -2.88 -8.50 -12.79
CA ASP A 57 -3.98 -7.55 -12.89
C ASP A 57 -4.62 -7.21 -11.55
N THR A 58 -4.42 -8.03 -10.54
CA THR A 58 -4.91 -7.73 -9.18
C THR A 58 -4.22 -6.49 -8.61
N ILE A 59 -2.89 -6.41 -8.68
CA ILE A 59 -2.17 -5.25 -8.18
C ILE A 59 -2.32 -4.03 -9.08
N ARG A 60 -2.38 -4.23 -10.41
CA ARG A 60 -2.65 -3.13 -11.36
C ARG A 60 -4.02 -2.50 -11.12
N ARG A 61 -5.04 -3.35 -10.91
CA ARG A 61 -6.39 -2.88 -10.57
C ARG A 61 -6.38 -2.14 -9.23
N PHE A 62 -5.73 -2.69 -8.20
CA PHE A 62 -5.60 -2.04 -6.91
C PHE A 62 -4.97 -0.65 -7.04
N TYR A 63 -3.84 -0.56 -7.75
CA TYR A 63 -3.17 0.71 -8.00
C TYR A 63 -4.10 1.71 -8.71
N ARG A 64 -4.73 1.32 -9.81
CA ARG A 64 -5.66 2.17 -10.57
C ARG A 64 -6.84 2.64 -9.72
N ASP A 65 -7.37 1.77 -8.87
CA ASP A 65 -8.60 2.02 -8.12
C ASP A 65 -8.35 2.86 -6.86
N TRP A 66 -7.13 2.84 -6.30
CA TRP A 66 -6.83 3.49 -5.02
C TRP A 66 -5.81 4.63 -5.12
N TYR A 67 -4.86 4.59 -6.05
CA TYR A 67 -3.87 5.65 -6.26
C TYR A 67 -4.43 6.70 -7.22
N ARG A 68 -5.36 7.48 -6.75
CA ARG A 68 -6.09 8.47 -7.54
C ARG A 68 -6.19 9.81 -6.80
N PRO A 69 -6.20 10.94 -7.53
CA PRO A 69 -6.10 12.27 -6.92
C PRO A 69 -7.18 12.60 -5.89
N ASP A 70 -8.39 12.10 -6.07
CA ASP A 70 -9.51 12.33 -5.15
C ASP A 70 -9.41 11.57 -3.81
N LEU A 71 -8.40 10.68 -3.69
CA LEU A 71 -8.07 9.94 -2.46
C LEU A 71 -6.69 10.32 -1.91
N MET A 72 -6.01 11.33 -2.48
CA MET A 72 -4.65 11.70 -2.12
C MET A 72 -4.61 13.08 -1.47
N ALA A 73 -3.66 13.25 -0.56
CA ALA A 73 -3.20 14.53 -0.07
C ALA A 73 -1.68 14.59 -0.16
N VAL A 74 -1.14 15.73 -0.57
CA VAL A 74 0.29 16.00 -0.54
C VAL A 74 0.59 16.90 0.64
N VAL A 75 1.47 16.46 1.53
CA VAL A 75 1.91 17.22 2.69
C VAL A 75 3.41 17.44 2.59
N ALA A 76 3.84 18.70 2.67
CA ALA A 76 5.24 19.08 2.67
C ALA A 76 5.54 19.87 3.95
N VAL A 77 6.57 19.44 4.69
CA VAL A 77 7.02 20.08 5.93
C VAL A 77 8.54 20.27 5.87
N GLY A 78 9.03 21.46 6.13
CA GLY A 78 10.46 21.76 6.09
C GLY A 78 10.73 23.23 6.01
N ASP A 79 12.01 23.58 5.88
CA ASP A 79 12.48 24.94 5.65
C ASP A 79 12.56 25.21 4.12
N PHE A 80 11.50 25.77 3.56
CA PHE A 80 11.40 26.05 2.12
C PHE A 80 10.43 27.19 1.83
N ASP A 81 10.54 27.78 0.63
CA ASP A 81 9.55 28.73 0.13
C ASP A 81 8.21 28.00 -0.15
N LYS A 82 7.20 28.37 0.62
CA LYS A 82 5.87 27.75 0.56
C LYS A 82 5.23 27.92 -0.83
N ALA A 83 5.37 29.10 -1.45
CA ALA A 83 4.73 29.36 -2.75
C ALA A 83 5.40 28.56 -3.86
N ALA A 84 6.73 28.43 -3.83
CA ALA A 84 7.47 27.63 -4.79
C ALA A 84 7.11 26.15 -4.70
N VAL A 85 7.01 25.60 -3.49
CA VAL A 85 6.63 24.19 -3.28
C VAL A 85 5.18 23.94 -3.68
N GLU A 86 4.25 24.83 -3.35
CA GLU A 86 2.86 24.74 -3.78
C GLU A 86 2.74 24.76 -5.30
N ALA A 87 3.47 25.65 -5.98
CA ALA A 87 3.49 25.72 -7.43
C ALA A 87 4.03 24.44 -8.06
N ALA A 88 5.11 23.87 -7.51
CA ALA A 88 5.69 22.62 -7.98
C ALA A 88 4.73 21.42 -7.79
N ILE A 89 4.01 21.35 -6.67
CA ILE A 89 2.99 20.33 -6.44
C ILE A 89 1.87 20.46 -7.48
N ARG A 90 1.34 21.67 -7.69
CA ARG A 90 0.30 21.92 -8.69
C ARG A 90 0.75 21.50 -10.09
N GLU A 91 1.94 21.89 -10.49
CA GLU A 91 2.51 21.53 -11.81
C GLU A 91 2.60 20.02 -11.98
N ARG A 92 3.15 19.30 -11.00
CA ARG A 92 3.37 17.85 -11.08
C ARG A 92 2.08 17.04 -11.10
N PHE A 93 1.05 17.49 -10.38
CA PHE A 93 -0.20 16.76 -10.24
C PHE A 93 -1.31 17.24 -11.20
N ALA A 94 -1.16 18.39 -11.86
CA ALA A 94 -2.17 18.94 -12.78
C ALA A 94 -2.50 18.01 -13.97
N GLY A 95 -1.52 17.21 -14.42
CA GLY A 95 -1.69 16.27 -15.54
C GLY A 95 -2.36 14.96 -15.18
N ILE A 96 -2.61 14.67 -13.89
CA ILE A 96 -3.25 13.42 -13.48
C ILE A 96 -4.77 13.53 -13.67
N PRO A 97 -5.38 12.68 -14.52
CA PRO A 97 -6.80 12.80 -14.81
C PRO A 97 -7.66 12.54 -13.57
N ARG A 98 -8.64 13.41 -13.36
CA ARG A 98 -9.62 13.23 -12.30
C ARG A 98 -10.57 12.09 -12.68
N PRO A 99 -10.83 11.13 -11.79
CA PRO A 99 -11.79 10.07 -12.06
C PRO A 99 -13.20 10.63 -12.33
N ALA A 100 -13.94 10.00 -13.23
CA ALA A 100 -15.29 10.43 -13.60
C ALA A 100 -16.29 10.39 -12.44
N ALA A 101 -16.07 9.49 -11.48
CA ALA A 101 -16.87 9.38 -10.27
C ALA A 101 -15.97 9.18 -9.05
N PRO A 102 -16.31 9.76 -7.89
CA PRO A 102 -15.62 9.48 -6.65
C PRO A 102 -15.79 8.00 -6.28
N ARG A 103 -14.78 7.43 -5.61
CA ARG A 103 -14.91 6.09 -5.06
C ARG A 103 -15.87 6.15 -3.86
N PRO A 104 -16.81 5.20 -3.75
CA PRO A 104 -17.64 5.10 -2.55
C PRO A 104 -16.77 4.89 -1.30
N ALA A 105 -17.13 5.51 -0.20
CA ALA A 105 -16.49 5.35 1.10
C ALA A 105 -16.63 3.92 1.63
#